data_842d080b92cf15eeb2525a3b5a8dfc84
#
_entry.id   842d080b92cf15eeb2525a3b5a8dfc84
#
_cell.length_a   1.000
_cell.length_b   1.000
_cell.length_c   1.000
_cell.angle_alpha   90.00
_cell.angle_beta   90.00
_cell.angle_gamma   90.00
#
_symmetry.space_group_name_H-M   'P 1'
#
loop_
_entity.id
_entity.type
_entity.pdbx_description
1 polymer ?
#
loop_
_entity_poly.entity_id
_entity_poly.type
_entity_poly.pdbx_seq_one_letter_code
_entity_poly.pdbx_strand_id
1 'polypeptide(L)' 'MGDNIEERIKNVMSAVFEIPANKIDKESSPDNIESWDSLKHMNIVVALEEEFNIQFTDDEIIELINFSLMEVVIKEKLS' A
#
# COMPACT_ATOMS: atom_id res chain seq x y z
N MET A 1 -16.48 -3.85 -11.21
CA MET A 1 -16.14 -3.83 -11.15
C MET A 1 -15.33 -3.43 -10.95
N GLY A 2 -15.03 -3.42 -10.79
CA GLY A 2 -14.12 -3.16 -10.70
C GLY A 2 -13.19 -2.63 -10.05
N ASP A 3 -13.18 -2.37 -9.17
CA ASP A 3 -12.27 -1.71 -8.76
C ASP A 3 -11.29 -2.42 -8.30
N ASN A 4 -10.88 -3.32 -8.39
CA ASN A 4 -9.67 -3.97 -8.09
C ASN A 4 -8.67 -3.15 -7.30
N ILE A 5 -9.12 -2.31 -6.39
CA ILE A 5 -8.22 -1.50 -5.59
C ILE A 5 -7.30 -2.40 -4.79
N GLU A 6 -7.86 -3.45 -4.19
CA GLU A 6 -7.06 -4.39 -3.42
C GLU A 6 -5.98 -5.02 -4.29
N GLU A 7 -6.32 -5.42 -5.50
CA GLU A 7 -5.34 -6.05 -6.36
C GLU A 7 -4.27 -5.08 -6.83
N ARG A 8 -4.66 -3.84 -7.10
CA ARG A 8 -3.69 -2.84 -7.50
C ARG A 8 -2.71 -2.54 -6.37
N ILE A 9 -3.19 -2.48 -5.14
CA ILE A 9 -2.30 -2.29 -4.00
C ILE A 9 -1.34 -3.48 -3.88
N LYS A 10 -1.85 -4.70 -4.05
CA LYS A 10 -0.99 -5.88 -3.99
C LYS A 10 0.10 -5.84 -5.04
N ASN A 11 -0.25 -5.41 -6.25
CA ASN A 11 0.73 -5.33 -7.32
C ASN A 11 1.82 -4.31 -7.02
N VAL A 12 1.43 -3.16 -6.48
CA VAL A 12 2.39 -2.14 -6.10
C VAL A 12 3.31 -2.66 -5.01
N MET A 13 2.74 -3.27 -3.98
CA MET A 13 3.55 -3.79 -2.89
C MET A 13 4.47 -4.90 -3.35
N SER A 14 3.97 -5.76 -4.24
CA SER A 14 4.80 -6.83 -4.78
C SER A 14 6.02 -6.27 -5.50
N ALA A 15 5.84 -5.20 -6.26
CA ALA A 15 6.94 -4.59 -6.98
C ALA A 15 7.93 -3.91 -6.04
N VAL A 16 7.43 -3.21 -5.03
CA VAL A 16 8.30 -2.46 -4.13
C VAL A 16 9.06 -3.39 -3.20
N PHE A 17 8.37 -4.38 -2.63
CA PHE A 17 8.99 -5.28 -1.66
C PHE A 17 9.65 -6.48 -2.34
N GLU A 18 9.42 -6.66 -3.64
CA GLU A 18 10.02 -7.77 -4.42
C GLU A 18 9.61 -9.11 -3.86
N ILE A 19 8.35 -9.26 -3.54
CA ILE A 19 7.78 -10.52 -3.09
C ILE A 19 6.57 -10.85 -3.96
N PRO A 20 6.18 -12.12 -4.04
CA PRO A 20 5.02 -12.49 -4.85
C PRO A 20 3.74 -11.87 -4.30
N ALA A 21 2.85 -11.46 -5.20
CA ALA A 21 1.60 -10.82 -4.78
C ALA A 21 0.75 -11.77 -3.94
N ASN A 22 0.87 -13.08 -4.17
CA ASN A 22 0.07 -14.02 -3.39
C ASN A 22 0.52 -14.16 -1.95
N LYS A 23 1.63 -13.53 -1.58
CA LYS A 23 2.07 -13.50 -0.19
C LYS A 23 1.62 -12.23 0.53
N ILE A 24 0.90 -11.37 -0.16
CA ILE A 24 0.40 -10.11 0.40
C ILE A 24 -1.09 -10.27 0.64
N ASP A 25 -1.54 -9.95 1.85
CA ASP A 25 -2.96 -10.03 2.17
C ASP A 25 -3.31 -8.88 3.12
N LYS A 26 -4.53 -8.90 3.62
CA LYS A 26 -5.03 -7.80 4.44
C LYS A 26 -4.31 -7.69 5.77
N GLU A 27 -3.58 -8.72 6.16
CA GLU A 27 -2.83 -8.71 7.41
C GLU A 27 -1.37 -8.34 7.19
N SER A 28 -0.97 -8.03 5.97
CA SER A 28 0.42 -7.67 5.70
C SER A 28 0.80 -6.39 6.40
N SER A 29 1.93 -6.40 7.07
CA SER A 29 2.41 -5.27 7.85
C SER A 29 3.92 -5.40 7.99
N PRO A 30 4.59 -4.37 8.54
CA PRO A 30 6.02 -4.49 8.79
C PRO A 30 6.39 -5.65 9.69
N ASP A 31 5.44 -6.14 10.50
CA ASP A 31 5.74 -7.28 11.37
C ASP A 31 5.94 -8.56 10.59
N ASN A 32 5.29 -8.72 9.45
CA ASN A 32 5.43 -9.97 8.69
C ASN A 32 6.02 -9.78 7.30
N ILE A 33 6.38 -8.58 6.91
CA ILE A 33 7.11 -8.33 5.67
C ILE A 33 8.44 -7.71 6.07
N GLU A 34 9.49 -8.52 6.03
CA GLU A 34 10.80 -8.10 6.53
C GLU A 34 11.36 -6.91 5.79
N SER A 35 11.07 -6.79 4.52
CA SER A 35 11.63 -5.69 3.74
C SER A 35 10.88 -4.38 3.95
N TRP A 36 9.87 -4.36 4.77
CA TRP A 36 9.07 -3.15 5.00
C TRP A 36 9.75 -2.33 6.10
N ASP A 37 10.66 -1.48 5.71
CA ASP A 37 11.33 -0.58 6.63
C ASP A 37 10.98 0.86 6.26
N SER A 38 11.60 1.82 6.90
CA SER A 38 11.26 3.23 6.68
C SER A 38 11.45 3.64 5.23
N LEU A 39 12.52 3.18 4.61
CA LEU A 39 12.79 3.53 3.22
C LEU A 39 11.76 2.91 2.30
N LYS A 40 11.46 1.62 2.48
CA LYS A 40 10.45 0.97 1.66
C LYS A 40 9.08 1.56 1.90
N HIS A 41 8.80 1.99 3.13
CA HIS A 41 7.52 2.63 3.40
C HIS A 41 7.32 3.87 2.54
N MET A 42 8.34 4.71 2.44
CA MET A 42 8.24 5.89 1.59
C MET A 42 8.13 5.51 0.12
N ASN A 43 8.82 4.45 -0.29
CA ASN A 43 8.70 3.98 -1.67
C ASN A 43 7.27 3.53 -1.98
N ILE A 44 6.64 2.83 -1.04
CA ILE A 44 5.26 2.40 -1.19
C ILE A 44 4.33 3.61 -1.29
N VAL A 45 4.55 4.61 -0.45
CA VAL A 45 3.71 5.80 -0.47
C VAL A 45 3.75 6.46 -1.84
N VAL A 46 4.95 6.68 -2.36
CA VAL A 46 5.10 7.33 -3.66
C VAL A 46 4.49 6.46 -4.76
N ALA A 47 4.73 5.15 -4.71
CA ALA A 47 4.20 4.25 -5.73
C ALA A 47 2.68 4.24 -5.72
N LEU A 48 2.07 4.24 -4.54
CA LEU A 48 0.61 4.27 -4.46
C LEU A 48 0.04 5.60 -4.94
N GLU A 49 0.73 6.70 -4.66
CA GLU A 49 0.29 7.99 -5.16
C GLU A 49 0.27 8.00 -6.68
N GLU A 50 1.28 7.42 -7.29
CA GLU A 50 1.34 7.38 -8.75
C GLU A 50 0.33 6.39 -9.33
N GLU A 51 0.16 5.27 -8.67
CA GLU A 51 -0.76 4.24 -9.18
C GLU A 51 -2.19 4.75 -9.21
N PHE A 52 -2.61 5.47 -8.17
CA PHE A 52 -3.98 5.92 -8.04
C PHE A 52 -4.16 7.40 -8.35
N ASN A 53 -3.07 8.09 -8.67
CA ASN A 53 -3.11 9.53 -8.98
C ASN A 53 -3.71 10.32 -7.81
N ILE A 54 -3.21 10.08 -6.63
CA ILE A 54 -3.65 10.73 -5.39
C ILE A 54 -2.44 11.22 -4.64
N GLN A 55 -2.67 11.98 -3.57
CA GLN A 55 -1.60 12.39 -2.68
C GLN A 55 -2.02 12.14 -1.25
N PHE A 56 -1.08 11.65 -0.45
CA PHE A 56 -1.31 11.42 0.97
C PHE A 56 -0.77 12.59 1.78
N THR A 57 -1.48 12.93 2.85
CA THR A 57 -0.97 13.91 3.81
C THR A 57 0.02 13.21 4.74
N ASP A 58 0.76 14.00 5.51
CA ASP A 58 1.72 13.43 6.46
C ASP A 58 1.02 12.52 7.47
N ASP A 59 -0.16 12.93 7.94
CA ASP A 59 -0.92 12.09 8.87
C ASP A 59 -1.33 10.78 8.23
N GLU A 60 -1.72 10.82 6.96
CA GLU A 60 -2.12 9.60 6.28
C GLU A 60 -0.94 8.67 6.07
N ILE A 61 0.23 9.22 5.77
CA ILE A 61 1.43 8.41 5.58
C ILE A 61 1.73 7.62 6.86
N ILE A 62 1.58 8.26 8.01
CA ILE A 62 1.81 7.61 9.28
C ILE A 62 0.79 6.49 9.51
N GLU A 63 -0.42 6.66 9.01
CA GLU A 63 -1.46 5.66 9.20
C GLU A 63 -1.35 4.45 8.27
N LEU A 64 -0.51 4.51 7.23
CA LEU A 64 -0.39 3.42 6.27
C LEU A 64 0.52 2.32 6.81
N ILE A 65 0.16 1.76 7.97
CA ILE A 65 1.04 0.80 8.63
C ILE A 65 0.65 -0.65 8.38
N ASN A 66 -0.36 -0.88 7.57
CA ASN A 66 -0.67 -2.23 7.10
C ASN A 66 -1.53 -2.14 5.85
N PHE A 67 -1.75 -3.29 5.23
CA PHE A 67 -2.49 -3.33 3.96
C PHE A 67 -3.92 -2.83 4.13
N SER A 68 -4.59 -3.26 5.19
CA SER A 68 -5.99 -2.88 5.39
C SER A 68 -6.17 -1.37 5.49
N LEU A 69 -5.27 -0.71 6.20
CA LEU A 69 -5.36 0.74 6.35
C LEU A 69 -5.05 1.43 5.03
N MET A 70 -4.10 0.91 4.26
CA MET A 70 -3.85 1.46 2.94
C MET A 70 -5.10 1.42 2.08
N GLU A 71 -5.79 0.30 2.11
CA GLU A 71 -7.00 0.13 1.31
C GLU A 71 -8.08 1.12 1.74
N VAL A 72 -8.28 1.28 3.04
CA VAL A 72 -9.29 2.19 3.56
C VAL A 72 -8.99 3.63 3.14
N VAL A 73 -7.75 4.07 3.34
CA VAL A 73 -7.39 5.45 3.02
C VAL A 73 -7.52 5.71 1.53
N ILE A 74 -7.07 4.77 0.70
CA ILE A 74 -7.15 4.95 -0.75
C ILE A 74 -8.60 5.00 -1.20
N LYS A 75 -9.44 4.13 -0.67
CA LYS A 75 -10.86 4.15 -1.04
C LYS A 75 -11.51 5.47 -0.68
N GLU A 76 -11.16 6.03 0.46
CA GLU A 76 -11.71 7.31 0.85
C GLU A 76 -11.28 8.42 -0.09
N LYS A 77 -10.04 8.38 -0.54
CA LYS A 77 -9.55 9.41 -1.45
C LYS A 77 -10.17 9.29 -2.84
N LEU A 78 -10.57 8.10 -3.23
CA LEU A 78 -11.13 7.88 -4.56
C LEU A 78 -12.64 8.06 -4.59
N SER A 79 -13.30 8.15 -3.46
CA SER A 79 -14.75 8.28 -3.45
C SER A 79 -15.22 9.73 -3.54
#